data_097902a7389152ccc8341db319561249
#
_entry.id   097902a7389152ccc8341db319561249
#
_cell.length_a   1.000
_cell.length_b   1.000
_cell.length_c   1.000
_cell.angle_alpha   90.00
_cell.angle_beta   90.00
_cell.angle_gamma   90.00
#
_symmetry.space_group_name_H-M   'P 1'
#
loop_
_entity.id
_entity.type
_entity.pdbx_description
1 polymer ?
#
loop_
_entity_poly.entity_id
_entity_poly.type
_entity_poly.pdbx_seq_one_letter_code
_entity_poly.pdbx_strand_id
1 'polypeptide(L)'
;MRNSVMSMFSGAPAAVAVDFARDLLAMDLPQVDARGGQPVAAAVERFTVQRGIAVVPVRGILTPNSAVLERWFGWSTYFGIADALAELSGRADVSAIVLDIDSPGGTVTGCEGAAAAVSAAGAVKPVHALAAPLAASAAYWIGSQASTLAVIPGGVVGSIGVAMVAYSIVGPDNWGEQQYALTSSHARAKRPDPGTEEGMTELRRSLDEYEAVFHAAVASGRGMALDDLPARLSVTADPRDGGAVFRGQDAIARGLADTVETRSGFYARLFETYGASNRTSTRAQFRARAAAAMAATEA
;
A
#
# COMPACT_ATOMS: atom_id res chain seq x y z
N MET A 1 -10.33 -5.39 26.20
CA MET A 1 -10.28 -5.32 24.73
C MET A 1 -9.58 -6.58 24.24
N ARG A 2 -10.06 -7.23 23.16
CA ARG A 2 -9.34 -8.39 22.59
C ARG A 2 -8.02 -7.88 22.02
N ASN A 3 -6.94 -8.63 22.26
CA ASN A 3 -5.60 -8.32 21.76
C ASN A 3 -5.48 -8.78 20.29
N SER A 4 -6.31 -8.22 19.40
CA SER A 4 -6.38 -8.57 17.99
C SER A 4 -5.76 -7.50 17.10
N VAL A 5 -5.41 -7.87 15.87
CA VAL A 5 -4.92 -6.93 14.86
C VAL A 5 -5.89 -5.77 14.66
N MET A 6 -7.23 -6.02 14.70
CA MET A 6 -8.26 -4.98 14.62
C MET A 6 -8.07 -3.88 15.67
N SER A 7 -7.59 -4.21 16.87
CA SER A 7 -7.39 -3.22 17.94
C SER A 7 -6.35 -2.16 17.59
N MET A 8 -5.43 -2.45 16.68
CA MET A 8 -4.42 -1.50 16.18
C MET A 8 -5.00 -0.39 15.30
N PHE A 9 -6.21 -0.62 14.74
CA PHE A 9 -6.89 0.31 13.83
C PHE A 9 -8.00 1.10 14.51
N SER A 10 -8.24 0.88 15.82
CA SER A 10 -9.28 1.59 16.56
C SER A 10 -9.01 3.10 16.58
N GLY A 11 -9.91 3.89 15.99
CA GLY A 11 -9.80 5.34 15.93
C GLY A 11 -8.70 5.89 14.99
N ALA A 12 -8.11 5.07 14.15
CA ALA A 12 -7.12 5.50 13.16
C ALA A 12 -7.68 5.45 11.74
N PRO A 13 -7.35 6.41 10.85
CA PRO A 13 -7.65 6.31 9.43
C PRO A 13 -6.97 5.09 8.82
N ALA A 14 -7.73 4.34 8.03
CA ALA A 14 -7.27 3.12 7.39
C ALA A 14 -7.63 3.11 5.89
N ALA A 15 -6.68 2.67 5.10
CA ALA A 15 -6.84 2.31 3.70
C ALA A 15 -6.79 0.78 3.60
N VAL A 16 -7.88 0.11 4.02
CA VAL A 16 -8.04 -1.35 4.09
C VAL A 16 -9.34 -1.78 3.43
N ALA A 17 -9.25 -2.72 2.50
CA ALA A 17 -10.41 -3.42 1.95
C ALA A 17 -10.95 -4.44 2.97
N VAL A 18 -11.87 -3.99 3.83
CA VAL A 18 -12.33 -4.73 5.03
C VAL A 18 -12.89 -6.10 4.68
N ASP A 19 -13.60 -6.24 3.55
CA ASP A 19 -14.19 -7.51 3.13
C ASP A 19 -13.12 -8.59 2.87
N PHE A 20 -11.91 -8.19 2.45
CA PHE A 20 -10.78 -9.08 2.22
C PHE A 20 -9.85 -9.21 3.43
N ALA A 21 -10.00 -8.34 4.42
CA ALA A 21 -9.14 -8.28 5.59
C ALA A 21 -9.77 -8.90 6.84
N ARG A 22 -11.03 -9.32 6.79
CA ARG A 22 -11.81 -9.72 7.96
C ARG A 22 -11.10 -10.77 8.84
N ASP A 23 -10.61 -11.83 8.23
CA ASP A 23 -9.93 -12.90 8.95
C ASP A 23 -8.58 -12.45 9.50
N LEU A 24 -7.83 -11.65 8.73
CA LEU A 24 -6.55 -11.08 9.16
C LEU A 24 -6.73 -10.09 10.32
N LEU A 25 -7.77 -9.27 10.29
CA LEU A 25 -8.09 -8.32 11.37
C LEU A 25 -8.55 -9.03 12.65
N ALA A 26 -9.17 -10.21 12.53
CA ALA A 26 -9.63 -11.01 13.66
C ALA A 26 -8.50 -11.79 14.35
N MET A 27 -7.32 -11.91 13.75
CA MET A 27 -6.18 -12.64 14.30
C MET A 27 -5.73 -12.01 15.63
N ASP A 28 -5.49 -12.86 16.62
CA ASP A 28 -4.93 -12.42 17.90
C ASP A 28 -3.45 -12.03 17.73
N LEU A 29 -3.07 -10.93 18.36
CA LEU A 29 -1.66 -10.53 18.42
C LEU A 29 -0.92 -11.50 19.34
N PRO A 30 0.31 -11.94 18.97
CA PRO A 30 1.13 -12.78 19.83
C PRO A 30 1.38 -12.09 21.17
N GLN A 31 1.22 -12.84 22.27
CA GLN A 31 1.60 -12.35 23.59
C GLN A 31 3.14 -12.38 23.67
N VAL A 32 3.75 -11.21 23.69
CA VAL A 32 5.18 -11.09 23.99
C VAL A 32 5.34 -11.29 25.49
N ASP A 33 5.94 -12.40 25.89
CA ASP A 33 6.17 -12.68 27.29
C ASP A 33 7.11 -11.61 27.87
N ALA A 34 6.66 -10.90 28.90
CA ALA A 34 7.41 -9.82 29.56
C ALA A 34 8.76 -10.28 30.15
N ARG A 35 9.05 -11.57 30.15
CA ARG A 35 10.29 -12.19 30.62
C ARG A 35 11.41 -12.29 29.59
N GLY A 36 11.26 -11.65 28.42
CA GLY A 36 12.37 -11.46 27.49
C GLY A 36 12.88 -12.71 26.76
N GLY A 37 12.09 -13.78 26.72
CA GLY A 37 12.32 -14.87 25.80
C GLY A 37 12.05 -14.37 24.38
N GLN A 38 13.03 -13.70 23.78
CA GLN A 38 12.92 -13.38 22.36
C GLN A 38 12.92 -14.70 21.58
N PRO A 39 11.85 -15.02 20.82
CA PRO A 39 12.05 -15.94 19.74
C PRO A 39 13.10 -15.28 18.85
N VAL A 40 14.21 -15.96 18.63
CA VAL A 40 15.20 -15.57 17.62
C VAL A 40 14.48 -15.75 16.29
N ALA A 41 13.69 -14.76 15.92
CA ALA A 41 13.15 -14.70 14.57
C ALA A 41 14.35 -14.48 13.65
N ALA A 42 14.57 -15.39 12.71
CA ALA A 42 15.49 -15.16 11.62
C ALA A 42 15.20 -13.79 11.02
N ALA A 43 16.24 -13.10 10.55
CA ALA A 43 16.05 -11.83 9.86
C ALA A 43 14.99 -12.02 8.76
N VAL A 44 13.96 -11.18 8.76
CA VAL A 44 12.89 -11.29 7.77
C VAL A 44 13.50 -10.97 6.41
N GLU A 45 13.46 -11.94 5.49
CA GLU A 45 13.96 -11.75 4.14
C GLU A 45 12.93 -10.89 3.38
N ARG A 46 13.25 -9.62 3.18
CA ARG A 46 12.34 -8.63 2.57
C ARG A 46 12.29 -8.71 1.05
N PHE A 47 13.21 -9.41 0.43
CA PHE A 47 13.23 -9.65 -1.02
C PHE A 47 14.07 -10.87 -1.37
N THR A 48 13.84 -11.41 -2.55
CA THR A 48 14.68 -12.44 -3.17
C THR A 48 15.18 -11.95 -4.50
N VAL A 49 16.36 -12.43 -4.95
CA VAL A 49 16.90 -12.08 -6.28
C VAL A 49 17.17 -13.35 -7.08
N GLN A 50 16.54 -13.45 -8.23
CA GLN A 50 16.73 -14.56 -9.15
C GLN A 50 16.96 -14.07 -10.57
N ARG A 51 18.06 -14.46 -11.18
CA ARG A 51 18.44 -14.12 -12.57
C ARG A 51 18.38 -12.62 -12.90
N GLY A 52 18.71 -11.77 -11.91
CA GLY A 52 18.69 -10.32 -12.07
C GLY A 52 17.32 -9.65 -11.80
N ILE A 53 16.31 -10.41 -11.45
CA ILE A 53 15.01 -9.89 -11.02
C ILE A 53 14.91 -10.00 -9.51
N ALA A 54 14.68 -8.88 -8.84
CA ALA A 54 14.39 -8.84 -7.42
C ALA A 54 12.87 -8.91 -7.21
N VAL A 55 12.43 -9.73 -6.25
CA VAL A 55 11.02 -9.85 -5.88
C VAL A 55 10.85 -9.37 -4.44
N VAL A 56 10.08 -8.32 -4.26
CA VAL A 56 9.68 -7.75 -2.97
C VAL A 56 8.25 -8.18 -2.68
N PRO A 57 8.00 -9.07 -1.73
CA PRO A 57 6.65 -9.45 -1.34
C PRO A 57 5.96 -8.28 -0.61
N VAL A 58 4.71 -8.02 -0.97
CA VAL A 58 3.83 -7.09 -0.27
C VAL A 58 2.64 -7.89 0.26
N ARG A 59 2.68 -8.24 1.55
CA ARG A 59 1.81 -9.25 2.16
C ARG A 59 1.07 -8.73 3.39
N GLY A 60 -0.16 -9.22 3.56
CA GLY A 60 -0.97 -9.03 4.76
C GLY A 60 -1.40 -7.61 4.98
N ILE A 61 -1.71 -7.24 6.23
CA ILE A 61 -2.11 -5.88 6.58
C ILE A 61 -0.87 -5.01 6.78
N LEU A 62 -0.79 -3.93 6.00
CA LEU A 62 0.37 -3.05 5.95
C LEU A 62 0.35 -2.04 7.10
N THR A 63 1.49 -1.88 7.75
CA THR A 63 1.71 -0.91 8.83
C THR A 63 3.05 -0.20 8.62
N PRO A 64 3.30 0.95 9.27
CA PRO A 64 4.57 1.64 9.12
C PRO A 64 5.78 0.77 9.44
N ASN A 65 5.80 0.16 10.63
CA ASN A 65 6.98 -0.53 11.16
C ASN A 65 6.66 -1.57 12.25
N SER A 66 5.50 -2.23 12.17
CA SER A 66 5.14 -3.23 13.20
C SER A 66 6.02 -4.46 13.14
N ALA A 67 7.06 -4.50 13.98
CA ALA A 67 7.96 -5.65 14.10
C ALA A 67 7.22 -6.95 14.50
N VAL A 68 6.10 -6.85 15.22
CA VAL A 68 5.28 -8.01 15.59
C VAL A 68 4.64 -8.61 14.34
N LEU A 69 3.99 -7.80 13.51
CA LEU A 69 3.32 -8.28 12.30
C LEU A 69 4.34 -8.81 11.27
N GLU A 70 5.46 -8.12 11.11
CA GLU A 70 6.53 -8.53 10.21
C GLU A 70 7.14 -9.88 10.63
N ARG A 71 7.52 -10.03 11.90
CA ARG A 71 8.23 -11.23 12.38
C ARG A 71 7.34 -12.44 12.59
N TRP A 72 6.10 -12.25 13.08
CA TRP A 72 5.22 -13.35 13.45
C TRP A 72 4.31 -13.81 12.31
N PHE A 73 3.87 -12.88 11.46
CA PHE A 73 2.96 -13.19 10.36
C PHE A 73 3.62 -13.10 8.99
N GLY A 74 4.87 -12.62 8.90
CA GLY A 74 5.54 -12.39 7.62
C GLY A 74 4.88 -11.26 6.80
N TRP A 75 4.16 -10.33 7.47
CA TRP A 75 3.51 -9.22 6.81
C TRP A 75 4.50 -8.10 6.52
N SER A 76 4.28 -7.42 5.41
CA SER A 76 5.16 -6.34 5.00
C SER A 76 4.90 -5.06 5.79
N THR A 77 5.94 -4.26 6.00
CA THR A 77 5.83 -2.92 6.57
C THR A 77 6.24 -1.88 5.55
N TYR A 78 5.72 -0.65 5.67
CA TYR A 78 6.07 0.43 4.74
C TYR A 78 7.56 0.75 4.77
N PHE A 79 8.16 0.78 5.95
CA PHE A 79 9.61 0.99 6.08
C PHE A 79 10.40 -0.18 5.50
N GLY A 80 9.95 -1.42 5.73
CA GLY A 80 10.57 -2.60 5.15
C GLY A 80 10.54 -2.62 3.62
N ILE A 81 9.43 -2.20 3.01
CA ILE A 81 9.31 -2.04 1.56
C ILE A 81 10.26 -0.94 1.05
N ALA A 82 10.26 0.23 1.71
CA ALA A 82 11.12 1.36 1.31
C ALA A 82 12.61 1.02 1.42
N ASP A 83 13.04 0.36 2.52
CA ASP A 83 14.41 -0.10 2.72
C ASP A 83 14.84 -1.09 1.63
N ALA A 84 13.97 -2.08 1.32
CA ALA A 84 14.24 -3.05 0.28
C ALA A 84 14.41 -2.39 -1.09
N LEU A 85 13.55 -1.44 -1.44
CA LEU A 85 13.63 -0.70 -2.70
C LEU A 85 14.88 0.17 -2.78
N ALA A 86 15.26 0.84 -1.69
CA ALA A 86 16.48 1.64 -1.62
C ALA A 86 17.73 0.77 -1.83
N GLU A 87 17.81 -0.38 -1.15
CA GLU A 87 18.91 -1.33 -1.33
C GLU A 87 18.96 -1.86 -2.76
N LEU A 88 17.83 -2.35 -3.29
CA LEU A 88 17.75 -2.95 -4.63
C LEU A 88 18.07 -1.96 -5.75
N SER A 89 17.74 -0.70 -5.56
CA SER A 89 18.06 0.37 -6.52
C SER A 89 19.57 0.53 -6.71
N GLY A 90 20.36 0.33 -5.66
CA GLY A 90 21.84 0.40 -5.70
C GLY A 90 22.54 -0.87 -6.21
N ARG A 91 21.88 -2.03 -6.25
CA ARG A 91 22.51 -3.33 -6.55
C ARG A 91 22.77 -3.50 -8.03
N ALA A 92 24.04 -3.77 -8.41
CA ALA A 92 24.43 -3.98 -9.81
C ALA A 92 23.94 -5.30 -10.40
N ASP A 93 23.64 -6.31 -9.57
CA ASP A 93 23.13 -7.62 -9.98
C ASP A 93 21.61 -7.64 -10.19
N VAL A 94 20.90 -6.53 -9.89
CA VAL A 94 19.45 -6.37 -10.10
C VAL A 94 19.19 -5.52 -11.33
N SER A 95 18.43 -6.06 -12.28
CA SER A 95 18.03 -5.40 -13.53
C SER A 95 16.59 -4.88 -13.50
N ALA A 96 15.71 -5.51 -12.74
CA ALA A 96 14.32 -5.10 -12.52
C ALA A 96 13.84 -5.52 -11.14
N ILE A 97 12.84 -4.82 -10.62
CA ILE A 97 12.21 -5.09 -9.33
C ILE A 97 10.74 -5.46 -9.56
N VAL A 98 10.25 -6.44 -8.83
CA VAL A 98 8.85 -6.86 -8.81
C VAL A 98 8.27 -6.64 -7.43
N LEU A 99 7.17 -5.92 -7.35
CA LEU A 99 6.28 -5.93 -6.19
C LEU A 99 5.26 -7.05 -6.39
N ASP A 100 5.41 -8.12 -5.65
CA ASP A 100 4.48 -9.26 -5.67
C ASP A 100 3.45 -9.06 -4.56
N ILE A 101 2.22 -8.64 -4.93
CA ILE A 101 1.26 -8.06 -4.01
C ILE A 101 0.12 -9.04 -3.72
N ASP A 102 -0.08 -9.34 -2.44
CA ASP A 102 -1.25 -10.02 -1.88
C ASP A 102 -1.61 -9.38 -0.54
N SER A 103 -2.33 -8.26 -0.62
CA SER A 103 -2.61 -7.42 0.53
C SER A 103 -3.93 -6.66 0.37
N PRO A 104 -4.77 -6.62 1.43
CA PRO A 104 -5.98 -5.82 1.46
C PRO A 104 -5.72 -4.32 1.76
N GLY A 105 -4.46 -3.92 1.95
CA GLY A 105 -4.08 -2.59 2.39
C GLY A 105 -3.65 -2.53 3.85
N GLY A 106 -3.81 -1.36 4.49
CA GLY A 106 -3.34 -1.15 5.85
C GLY A 106 -3.63 0.25 6.41
N THR A 107 -2.76 0.75 7.27
CA THR A 107 -2.86 2.11 7.81
C THR A 107 -2.57 3.15 6.73
N VAL A 108 -3.20 4.33 6.82
CA VAL A 108 -2.84 5.45 5.94
C VAL A 108 -1.46 6.01 6.28
N THR A 109 -1.17 6.12 7.59
CA THR A 109 0.11 6.65 8.07
C THR A 109 1.28 5.83 7.55
N GLY A 110 2.19 6.48 6.84
CA GLY A 110 3.41 5.88 6.26
C GLY A 110 3.25 5.32 4.84
N CYS A 111 2.01 5.16 4.34
CA CYS A 111 1.75 4.60 3.02
C CYS A 111 2.33 5.47 1.89
N GLU A 112 2.16 6.80 1.98
CA GLU A 112 2.69 7.75 1.01
C GLU A 112 4.22 7.62 0.86
N GLY A 113 4.95 7.43 1.97
CA GLY A 113 6.40 7.23 1.95
C GLY A 113 6.82 5.96 1.20
N ALA A 114 6.08 4.86 1.38
CA ALA A 114 6.31 3.62 0.65
C ALA A 114 5.98 3.77 -0.85
N ALA A 115 4.89 4.46 -1.19
CA ALA A 115 4.52 4.78 -2.56
C ALA A 115 5.59 5.64 -3.25
N ALA A 116 6.08 6.68 -2.58
CA ALA A 116 7.18 7.51 -3.06
C ALA A 116 8.47 6.71 -3.29
N ALA A 117 8.77 5.73 -2.41
CA ALA A 117 9.93 4.85 -2.58
C ALA A 117 9.82 3.98 -3.84
N VAL A 118 8.61 3.52 -4.21
CA VAL A 118 8.38 2.80 -5.48
C VAL A 118 8.65 3.70 -6.67
N SER A 119 8.11 4.92 -6.66
CA SER A 119 8.37 5.91 -7.73
C SER A 119 9.86 6.24 -7.86
N ALA A 120 10.55 6.46 -6.74
CA ALA A 120 11.99 6.72 -6.72
C ALA A 120 12.82 5.54 -7.27
N ALA A 121 12.47 4.31 -6.88
CA ALA A 121 13.09 3.11 -7.42
C ALA A 121 12.82 2.97 -8.92
N GLY A 122 11.59 3.29 -9.38
CA GLY A 122 11.17 3.30 -10.77
C GLY A 122 11.96 4.26 -11.66
N ALA A 123 12.46 5.37 -11.10
CA ALA A 123 13.36 6.29 -11.81
C ALA A 123 14.77 5.70 -12.04
N VAL A 124 15.19 4.71 -11.24
CA VAL A 124 16.50 4.08 -11.33
C VAL A 124 16.45 2.77 -12.10
N LYS A 125 15.45 1.93 -11.84
CA LYS A 125 15.26 0.60 -12.46
C LYS A 125 13.78 0.36 -12.73
N PRO A 126 13.43 -0.46 -13.75
CA PRO A 126 12.04 -0.86 -13.96
C PRO A 126 11.46 -1.53 -12.69
N VAL A 127 10.35 -1.01 -12.21
CA VAL A 127 9.56 -1.62 -11.15
C VAL A 127 8.23 -2.10 -11.72
N HIS A 128 7.93 -3.37 -11.55
CA HIS A 128 6.70 -4.00 -12.01
C HIS A 128 5.89 -4.48 -10.81
N ALA A 129 4.57 -4.31 -10.84
CA ALA A 129 3.69 -4.84 -9.83
C ALA A 129 2.85 -6.00 -10.38
N LEU A 130 2.65 -7.02 -9.55
CA LEU A 130 1.76 -8.14 -9.82
C LEU A 130 0.75 -8.27 -8.67
N ALA A 131 -0.52 -7.98 -8.94
CA ALA A 131 -1.62 -8.28 -8.01
C ALA A 131 -1.93 -9.79 -8.07
N ALA A 132 -1.58 -10.53 -7.01
CA ALA A 132 -1.64 -11.98 -7.00
C ALA A 132 -1.98 -12.56 -5.61
N PRO A 133 -3.28 -12.67 -5.24
CA PRO A 133 -4.45 -12.29 -6.04
C PRO A 133 -4.98 -10.88 -5.76
N LEU A 134 -4.47 -10.16 -4.75
CA LEU A 134 -5.09 -8.96 -4.20
C LEU A 134 -4.08 -7.81 -4.09
N ALA A 135 -4.40 -6.67 -4.71
CA ALA A 135 -3.75 -5.40 -4.43
C ALA A 135 -4.83 -4.34 -4.18
N ALA A 136 -5.24 -4.16 -2.93
CA ALA A 136 -6.33 -3.27 -2.59
C ALA A 136 -5.90 -2.16 -1.64
N SER A 137 -6.55 -1.00 -1.75
CA SER A 137 -6.43 0.13 -0.84
C SER A 137 -4.96 0.59 -0.70
N ALA A 138 -4.36 0.66 0.49
CA ALA A 138 -2.95 1.05 0.65
C ALA A 138 -1.98 0.20 -0.18
N ALA A 139 -2.27 -1.09 -0.39
CA ALA A 139 -1.44 -1.93 -1.25
C ALA A 139 -1.55 -1.56 -2.73
N TYR A 140 -2.75 -1.13 -3.16
CA TYR A 140 -2.93 -0.56 -4.49
C TYR A 140 -2.25 0.80 -4.63
N TRP A 141 -2.31 1.65 -3.59
CA TRP A 141 -1.59 2.93 -3.58
C TRP A 141 -0.11 2.73 -3.89
N ILE A 142 0.55 1.79 -3.20
CA ILE A 142 1.96 1.43 -3.44
C ILE A 142 2.15 0.82 -4.84
N GLY A 143 1.32 -0.15 -5.21
CA GLY A 143 1.42 -0.87 -6.48
C GLY A 143 1.18 0.02 -7.71
N SER A 144 0.31 1.03 -7.58
CA SER A 144 -0.02 1.98 -8.65
C SER A 144 1.17 2.85 -9.09
N GLN A 145 2.23 2.94 -8.27
CA GLN A 145 3.46 3.68 -8.58
C GLN A 145 4.46 2.88 -9.43
N ALA A 146 4.19 1.59 -9.66
CA ALA A 146 5.04 0.77 -10.52
C ALA A 146 4.88 1.15 -12.00
N SER A 147 5.94 0.92 -12.78
CA SER A 147 5.94 1.20 -14.24
C SER A 147 4.88 0.39 -14.99
N THR A 148 4.56 -0.80 -14.52
CA THR A 148 3.43 -1.62 -14.99
C THR A 148 2.80 -2.38 -13.83
N LEU A 149 1.49 -2.58 -13.89
CA LEU A 149 0.71 -3.35 -12.93
C LEU A 149 -0.08 -4.43 -13.67
N ALA A 150 0.27 -5.69 -13.42
CA ALA A 150 -0.45 -6.85 -13.92
C ALA A 150 -1.35 -7.43 -12.82
N VAL A 151 -2.46 -8.04 -13.23
CA VAL A 151 -3.38 -8.76 -12.33
C VAL A 151 -3.46 -10.21 -12.78
N ILE A 152 -3.40 -11.16 -11.87
CA ILE A 152 -3.61 -12.57 -12.25
C ILE A 152 -5.08 -12.81 -12.61
N PRO A 153 -5.39 -13.86 -13.40
CA PRO A 153 -6.77 -14.27 -13.64
C PRO A 153 -7.51 -14.49 -12.31
N GLY A 154 -8.65 -13.81 -12.14
CA GLY A 154 -9.43 -13.80 -10.89
C GLY A 154 -8.90 -12.86 -9.79
N GLY A 155 -7.75 -12.23 -9.99
CA GLY A 155 -7.22 -11.22 -9.06
C GLY A 155 -8.00 -9.91 -9.11
N VAL A 156 -7.82 -9.11 -8.06
CA VAL A 156 -8.54 -7.84 -7.84
C VAL A 156 -7.60 -6.70 -7.47
N VAL A 157 -7.96 -5.49 -7.90
CA VAL A 157 -7.28 -4.24 -7.55
C VAL A 157 -8.30 -3.16 -7.22
N GLY A 158 -7.90 -2.09 -6.54
CA GLY A 158 -8.77 -0.96 -6.25
C GLY A 158 -8.97 -0.71 -4.76
N SER A 159 -10.22 -0.55 -4.30
CA SER A 159 -10.54 -0.09 -2.94
C SER A 159 -9.81 1.22 -2.62
N ILE A 160 -9.90 2.18 -3.56
CA ILE A 160 -9.23 3.47 -3.45
C ILE A 160 -10.17 4.39 -2.66
N GLY A 161 -9.73 4.76 -1.46
CA GLY A 161 -10.47 5.54 -0.49
C GLY A 161 -9.97 5.28 0.92
N VAL A 162 -10.43 6.08 1.88
CA VAL A 162 -10.03 6.02 3.29
C VAL A 162 -11.27 5.91 4.16
N ALA A 163 -11.22 5.03 5.16
CA ALA A 163 -12.30 4.82 6.10
C ALA A 163 -11.79 4.83 7.55
N MET A 164 -12.67 5.09 8.49
CA MET A 164 -12.39 5.06 9.93
C MET A 164 -13.60 4.48 10.66
N VAL A 165 -13.33 3.71 11.71
CA VAL A 165 -14.34 3.38 12.72
C VAL A 165 -14.05 4.22 13.94
N ALA A 166 -15.01 5.07 14.31
CA ALA A 166 -14.93 5.94 15.47
C ALA A 166 -16.05 5.61 16.46
N TYR A 167 -15.81 5.87 17.74
CA TYR A 167 -16.75 5.58 18.83
C TYR A 167 -17.03 6.84 19.64
N SER A 168 -18.30 7.03 20.00
CA SER A 168 -18.75 8.06 20.95
C SER A 168 -19.15 7.44 22.28
N ILE A 169 -18.88 8.14 23.36
CA ILE A 169 -19.26 7.71 24.70
C ILE A 169 -20.61 8.31 25.02
N VAL A 170 -21.65 7.49 25.08
CA VAL A 170 -23.04 7.92 25.24
C VAL A 170 -23.53 7.89 26.68
N GLY A 171 -22.78 7.35 27.64
CA GLY A 171 -23.16 7.25 29.03
C GLY A 171 -22.16 6.51 29.91
N PRO A 172 -22.47 6.31 31.21
CA PRO A 172 -21.67 5.55 32.14
C PRO A 172 -21.49 4.08 31.70
N ASP A 173 -20.36 3.48 32.05
CA ASP A 173 -20.11 2.07 31.87
C ASP A 173 -20.90 1.18 32.84
N ASN A 174 -20.66 -0.14 32.82
CA ASN A 174 -21.35 -1.12 33.66
C ASN A 174 -21.01 -0.99 35.17
N TRP A 175 -20.00 -0.20 35.53
CA TRP A 175 -19.63 0.11 36.92
C TRP A 175 -20.11 1.50 37.37
N GLY A 176 -20.80 2.24 36.49
CA GLY A 176 -21.30 3.58 36.75
C GLY A 176 -20.25 4.68 36.54
N GLU A 177 -19.10 4.37 35.94
CA GLU A 177 -18.07 5.36 35.61
C GLU A 177 -18.38 6.05 34.29
N GLN A 178 -18.34 7.41 34.31
CA GLN A 178 -18.51 8.22 33.09
C GLN A 178 -17.17 8.81 32.64
N GLN A 179 -16.77 8.49 31.42
CA GLN A 179 -15.58 9.06 30.82
C GLN A 179 -15.88 10.38 30.11
N TYR A 180 -15.06 11.40 30.37
CA TYR A 180 -15.11 12.69 29.67
C TYR A 180 -13.81 12.92 28.89
N ALA A 181 -13.90 13.15 27.58
CA ALA A 181 -12.75 13.50 26.75
C ALA A 181 -12.60 15.03 26.70
N LEU A 182 -11.53 15.56 27.29
CA LEU A 182 -11.26 16.98 27.32
C LEU A 182 -10.05 17.31 26.47
N THR A 183 -10.14 18.42 25.71
CA THR A 183 -9.05 19.00 24.94
C THR A 183 -8.83 20.45 25.40
N SER A 184 -7.62 20.98 25.16
CA SER A 184 -7.39 22.42 25.34
C SER A 184 -8.17 23.24 24.31
N SER A 185 -8.39 24.53 24.59
CA SER A 185 -9.28 25.41 23.82
C SER A 185 -8.96 25.49 22.33
N HIS A 186 -7.68 25.33 21.96
CA HIS A 186 -7.19 25.39 20.56
C HIS A 186 -6.84 24.02 19.99
N ALA A 187 -7.31 22.91 20.59
CA ALA A 187 -6.98 21.55 20.17
C ALA A 187 -8.23 20.65 19.98
N ARG A 188 -9.37 21.23 19.59
CA ARG A 188 -10.64 20.50 19.42
C ARG A 188 -10.53 19.36 18.39
N ALA A 189 -9.79 19.58 17.32
CA ALA A 189 -9.52 18.57 16.27
C ALA A 189 -8.69 17.36 16.76
N LYS A 190 -8.08 17.44 17.99
CA LYS A 190 -7.30 16.33 18.53
C LYS A 190 -8.14 15.11 18.93
N ARG A 191 -9.39 15.33 19.32
CA ARG A 191 -10.36 14.29 19.73
C ARG A 191 -11.77 14.70 19.34
N PRO A 192 -12.08 14.70 18.04
CA PRO A 192 -13.44 14.99 17.58
C PRO A 192 -14.38 13.87 18.05
N ASP A 193 -15.52 14.24 18.62
CA ASP A 193 -16.53 13.29 19.05
C ASP A 193 -17.48 12.97 17.89
N PRO A 194 -17.50 11.75 17.36
CA PRO A 194 -18.40 11.36 16.28
C PRO A 194 -19.89 11.41 16.66
N GLY A 195 -20.21 11.53 17.94
CA GLY A 195 -21.59 11.75 18.43
C GLY A 195 -22.08 13.18 18.24
N THR A 196 -21.24 14.11 17.77
CA THR A 196 -21.59 15.51 17.50
C THR A 196 -21.43 15.83 16.00
N GLU A 197 -22.21 16.82 15.52
CA GLU A 197 -22.13 17.26 14.13
C GLU A 197 -20.74 17.86 13.80
N GLU A 198 -20.20 18.67 14.70
CA GLU A 198 -18.86 19.26 14.55
C GLU A 198 -17.78 18.20 14.54
N GLY A 199 -17.88 17.19 15.40
CA GLY A 199 -16.92 16.09 15.45
C GLY A 199 -16.97 15.24 14.20
N MET A 200 -18.16 14.91 13.69
CA MET A 200 -18.32 14.20 12.41
C MET A 200 -17.80 15.00 11.24
N THR A 201 -18.01 16.30 11.21
CA THR A 201 -17.47 17.20 10.16
C THR A 201 -15.96 17.18 10.16
N GLU A 202 -15.33 17.29 11.34
CA GLU A 202 -13.87 17.26 11.46
C GLU A 202 -13.26 15.90 11.06
N LEU A 203 -13.90 14.79 11.46
CA LEU A 203 -13.47 13.45 11.05
C LEU A 203 -13.56 13.28 9.54
N ARG A 204 -14.65 13.72 8.92
CA ARG A 204 -14.82 13.64 7.46
C ARG A 204 -13.79 14.50 6.74
N ARG A 205 -13.57 15.74 7.18
CA ARG A 205 -12.53 16.62 6.63
C ARG A 205 -11.15 15.92 6.61
N SER A 206 -10.79 15.25 7.70
CA SER A 206 -9.55 14.53 7.81
C SER A 206 -9.46 13.33 6.85
N LEU A 207 -10.56 12.59 6.66
CA LEU A 207 -10.62 11.48 5.71
C LEU A 207 -10.50 11.97 4.27
N ASP A 208 -11.20 13.06 3.92
CA ASP A 208 -11.17 13.67 2.59
C ASP A 208 -9.75 14.17 2.22
N GLU A 209 -8.99 14.71 3.20
CA GLU A 209 -7.60 15.10 3.00
C GLU A 209 -6.71 13.89 2.66
N TYR A 210 -6.84 12.78 3.37
CA TYR A 210 -6.11 11.55 3.06
C TYR A 210 -6.53 10.95 1.71
N GLU A 211 -7.81 10.96 1.40
CA GLU A 211 -8.30 10.50 0.10
C GLU A 211 -7.75 11.33 -1.05
N ALA A 212 -7.69 12.65 -0.91
CA ALA A 212 -7.13 13.53 -1.92
C ALA A 212 -5.66 13.20 -2.22
N VAL A 213 -4.84 12.92 -1.19
CA VAL A 213 -3.45 12.49 -1.36
C VAL A 213 -3.37 11.13 -2.07
N PHE A 214 -4.25 10.19 -1.70
CA PHE A 214 -4.33 8.89 -2.35
C PHE A 214 -4.71 9.02 -3.83
N HIS A 215 -5.75 9.80 -4.13
CA HIS A 215 -6.19 10.06 -5.51
C HIS A 215 -5.07 10.69 -6.35
N ALA A 216 -4.38 11.69 -5.82
CA ALA A 216 -3.27 12.35 -6.51
C ALA A 216 -2.14 11.35 -6.83
N ALA A 217 -1.79 10.48 -5.90
CA ALA A 217 -0.78 9.46 -6.10
C ALA A 217 -1.19 8.44 -7.17
N VAL A 218 -2.44 7.95 -7.14
CA VAL A 218 -2.95 7.01 -8.15
C VAL A 218 -3.01 7.67 -9.52
N ALA A 219 -3.54 8.89 -9.62
CA ALA A 219 -3.61 9.63 -10.87
C ALA A 219 -2.22 9.80 -11.49
N SER A 220 -1.24 10.21 -10.70
CA SER A 220 0.16 10.36 -11.11
C SER A 220 0.78 9.02 -11.53
N GLY A 221 0.68 7.99 -10.70
CA GLY A 221 1.30 6.68 -10.95
C GLY A 221 0.68 5.94 -12.14
N ARG A 222 -0.60 6.18 -12.42
CA ARG A 222 -1.32 5.56 -13.56
C ARG A 222 -1.42 6.47 -14.79
N GLY A 223 -0.83 7.66 -14.76
CA GLY A 223 -0.86 8.60 -15.89
C GLY A 223 -2.26 9.09 -16.24
N MET A 224 -3.12 9.31 -15.24
CA MET A 224 -4.50 9.78 -15.40
C MET A 224 -4.64 11.24 -15.01
N ALA A 225 -5.62 11.94 -15.61
CA ALA A 225 -6.03 13.23 -15.06
C ALA A 225 -6.72 13.03 -13.69
N LEU A 226 -6.34 13.84 -12.70
CA LEU A 226 -6.88 13.74 -11.34
C LEU A 226 -8.41 13.92 -11.33
N ASP A 227 -8.92 14.85 -12.11
CA ASP A 227 -10.35 15.16 -12.18
C ASP A 227 -11.18 14.02 -12.78
N ASP A 228 -10.59 13.15 -13.62
CA ASP A 228 -11.26 11.99 -14.19
C ASP A 228 -11.33 10.79 -13.24
N LEU A 229 -10.44 10.76 -12.23
CA LEU A 229 -10.25 9.59 -11.38
C LEU A 229 -11.51 9.20 -10.62
N PRO A 230 -12.27 10.10 -9.94
CA PRO A 230 -13.47 9.73 -9.20
C PRO A 230 -14.51 9.02 -10.08
N ALA A 231 -14.73 9.51 -11.30
CA ALA A 231 -15.65 8.87 -12.24
C ALA A 231 -15.19 7.47 -12.67
N ARG A 232 -13.86 7.24 -12.79
CA ARG A 232 -13.30 5.92 -13.10
C ARG A 232 -13.40 4.94 -11.94
N LEU A 233 -13.44 5.44 -10.70
CA LEU A 233 -13.53 4.63 -9.49
C LEU A 233 -14.97 4.30 -9.10
N SER A 234 -15.94 5.07 -9.58
CA SER A 234 -17.35 4.89 -9.25
C SER A 234 -17.92 3.61 -9.86
N VAL A 235 -18.80 2.95 -9.11
CA VAL A 235 -19.60 1.80 -9.56
C VAL A 235 -20.98 2.20 -10.07
N THR A 236 -21.33 3.49 -9.97
CA THR A 236 -22.56 4.09 -10.49
C THR A 236 -22.24 5.34 -11.31
N ALA A 237 -23.25 6.11 -11.68
CA ALA A 237 -23.08 7.42 -12.32
C ALA A 237 -22.67 8.53 -11.33
N ASP A 238 -22.77 8.30 -10.00
CA ASP A 238 -22.33 9.25 -8.98
C ASP A 238 -20.84 9.04 -8.69
N PRO A 239 -19.97 10.03 -8.89
CA PRO A 239 -18.54 9.89 -8.63
C PRO A 239 -18.19 9.63 -7.15
N ARG A 240 -19.14 9.80 -6.23
CA ARG A 240 -18.97 9.50 -4.80
C ARG A 240 -19.09 8.00 -4.47
N ASP A 241 -19.60 7.18 -5.41
CA ASP A 241 -19.77 5.74 -5.21
C ASP A 241 -18.49 4.96 -5.59
N GLY A 242 -17.33 5.50 -5.17
CA GLY A 242 -16.01 4.90 -5.29
C GLY A 242 -15.71 3.85 -4.21
N GLY A 243 -14.43 3.50 -4.06
CA GLY A 243 -13.95 2.58 -3.01
C GLY A 243 -14.14 1.09 -3.33
N ALA A 244 -14.68 0.73 -4.49
CA ALA A 244 -14.84 -0.65 -4.91
C ALA A 244 -13.54 -1.30 -5.39
N VAL A 245 -13.55 -2.64 -5.51
CA VAL A 245 -12.50 -3.41 -6.17
C VAL A 245 -12.94 -3.85 -7.55
N PHE A 246 -11.99 -3.96 -8.47
CA PHE A 246 -12.21 -4.25 -9.88
C PHE A 246 -11.37 -5.48 -10.30
N ARG A 247 -11.85 -6.25 -11.27
CA ARG A 247 -11.26 -7.50 -11.71
C ARG A 247 -10.93 -7.48 -13.20
N GLY A 248 -9.85 -8.14 -13.55
CA GLY A 248 -9.52 -8.49 -14.93
C GLY A 248 -9.66 -7.32 -15.89
N GLN A 249 -10.50 -7.47 -16.94
CA GLN A 249 -10.67 -6.46 -17.97
C GLN A 249 -11.35 -5.17 -17.47
N ASP A 250 -12.19 -5.24 -16.43
CA ASP A 250 -12.79 -4.03 -15.86
C ASP A 250 -11.72 -3.15 -15.19
N ALA A 251 -10.76 -3.76 -14.49
CA ALA A 251 -9.61 -3.02 -13.94
C ALA A 251 -8.77 -2.35 -15.05
N ILE A 252 -8.57 -3.04 -16.18
CA ILE A 252 -7.85 -2.47 -17.35
C ILE A 252 -8.66 -1.33 -17.98
N ALA A 253 -9.94 -1.51 -18.21
CA ALA A 253 -10.80 -0.50 -18.83
C ALA A 253 -10.85 0.81 -18.01
N ARG A 254 -10.72 0.70 -16.69
CA ARG A 254 -10.62 1.84 -15.76
C ARG A 254 -9.21 2.43 -15.67
N GLY A 255 -8.22 1.80 -16.31
CA GLY A 255 -6.81 2.20 -16.24
C GLY A 255 -6.11 1.79 -14.94
N LEU A 256 -6.75 0.97 -14.11
CA LEU A 256 -6.21 0.55 -12.81
C LEU A 256 -5.21 -0.62 -12.93
N ALA A 257 -5.18 -1.31 -14.07
CA ALA A 257 -4.20 -2.33 -14.40
C ALA A 257 -3.82 -2.22 -15.88
N ASP A 258 -2.69 -2.81 -16.26
CA ASP A 258 -2.20 -2.80 -17.64
C ASP A 258 -2.52 -4.12 -18.36
N THR A 259 -2.38 -5.25 -17.65
CA THR A 259 -2.56 -6.59 -18.23
C THR A 259 -3.22 -7.56 -17.25
N VAL A 260 -3.85 -8.60 -17.81
CA VAL A 260 -4.22 -9.81 -17.08
C VAL A 260 -3.28 -10.92 -17.53
N GLU A 261 -2.44 -11.41 -16.62
CA GLU A 261 -1.42 -12.43 -16.91
C GLU A 261 -1.41 -13.51 -15.81
N THR A 262 -1.14 -14.75 -16.17
CA THR A 262 -0.83 -15.74 -15.14
C THR A 262 0.49 -15.38 -14.45
N ARG A 263 0.67 -15.77 -13.19
CA ARG A 263 1.93 -15.54 -12.48
C ARG A 263 3.13 -16.07 -13.26
N SER A 264 3.01 -17.28 -13.82
CA SER A 264 4.09 -17.88 -14.65
C SER A 264 4.37 -17.07 -15.93
N GLY A 265 3.33 -16.58 -16.62
CA GLY A 265 3.47 -15.74 -17.81
C GLY A 265 4.18 -14.42 -17.50
N PHE A 266 3.75 -13.76 -16.42
CA PHE A 266 4.36 -12.52 -15.95
C PHE A 266 5.87 -12.69 -15.69
N TYR A 267 6.26 -13.68 -14.90
CA TYR A 267 7.68 -13.91 -14.62
C TYR A 267 8.47 -14.37 -15.83
N ALA A 268 7.88 -15.19 -16.72
CA ALA A 268 8.53 -15.61 -17.97
C ALA A 268 8.88 -14.39 -18.85
N ARG A 269 7.94 -13.47 -19.03
CA ARG A 269 8.14 -12.22 -19.77
C ARG A 269 9.23 -11.35 -19.15
N LEU A 270 9.24 -11.22 -17.82
CA LEU A 270 10.27 -10.43 -17.14
C LEU A 270 11.66 -11.09 -17.24
N PHE A 271 11.76 -12.42 -17.14
CA PHE A 271 13.02 -13.13 -17.31
C PHE A 271 13.54 -13.03 -18.75
N GLU A 272 12.66 -13.02 -19.74
CA GLU A 272 13.03 -12.79 -21.13
C GLU A 272 13.57 -11.36 -21.34
N THR A 273 12.89 -10.37 -20.75
CA THR A 273 13.22 -8.95 -20.91
C THR A 273 14.47 -8.53 -20.13
N TYR A 274 14.60 -8.98 -18.89
CA TYR A 274 15.59 -8.46 -17.92
C TYR A 274 16.56 -9.53 -17.40
N GLY A 275 16.40 -10.79 -17.76
CA GLY A 275 17.25 -11.88 -17.29
C GLY A 275 18.72 -11.66 -17.61
N ALA A 276 19.59 -12.32 -16.85
CA ALA A 276 21.05 -12.12 -16.87
C ALA A 276 21.74 -12.21 -18.25
N SER A 277 21.09 -12.88 -19.20
CA SER A 277 21.58 -12.99 -20.61
C SER A 277 21.45 -11.66 -21.38
N ASN A 278 20.60 -10.72 -20.98
CA ASN A 278 20.36 -9.44 -21.67
C ASN A 278 21.08 -8.25 -21.02
N ARG A 279 21.94 -8.47 -20.02
CA ARG A 279 22.61 -7.39 -19.25
C ARG A 279 23.40 -6.38 -20.08
N THR A 280 23.91 -6.77 -21.23
CA THR A 280 24.78 -5.91 -22.06
C THR A 280 23.98 -4.79 -22.75
N SER A 281 22.78 -5.10 -23.23
CA SER A 281 21.94 -4.13 -23.96
C SER A 281 21.22 -3.16 -23.04
N THR A 282 20.70 -3.63 -21.91
CA THR A 282 19.96 -2.79 -20.95
C THR A 282 20.88 -1.79 -20.25
N ARG A 283 22.11 -2.21 -19.89
CA ARG A 283 23.10 -1.30 -19.26
C ARG A 283 23.56 -0.20 -20.23
N ALA A 284 23.64 -0.49 -21.53
CA ALA A 284 23.95 0.51 -22.55
C ALA A 284 22.81 1.53 -22.71
N GLN A 285 21.55 1.09 -22.70
CA GLN A 285 20.38 1.95 -22.78
C GLN A 285 20.21 2.85 -21.55
N PHE A 286 20.46 2.34 -20.34
CA PHE A 286 20.43 3.16 -19.12
C PHE A 286 21.57 4.18 -19.09
N ARG A 287 22.79 3.81 -19.50
CA ARG A 287 23.90 4.76 -19.64
C ARG A 287 23.58 5.84 -20.67
N ALA A 288 22.96 5.50 -21.78
CA ALA A 288 22.53 6.47 -22.78
C ALA A 288 21.45 7.44 -22.26
N ARG A 289 20.46 6.93 -21.51
CA ARG A 289 19.42 7.76 -20.87
C ARG A 289 20.00 8.66 -19.79
N ALA A 290 20.88 8.14 -18.93
CA ALA A 290 21.54 8.94 -17.90
C ALA A 290 22.41 10.03 -18.52
N ALA A 291 23.16 9.74 -19.58
CA ALA A 291 23.96 10.72 -20.32
C ALA A 291 23.07 11.79 -20.99
N ALA A 292 21.92 11.39 -21.56
CA ALA A 292 20.98 12.34 -22.15
C ALA A 292 20.31 13.24 -21.10
N ALA A 293 20.00 12.71 -19.91
CA ALA A 293 19.45 13.50 -18.80
C ALA A 293 20.48 14.50 -18.25
N MET A 294 21.76 14.12 -18.14
CA MET A 294 22.83 15.02 -17.71
C MET A 294 23.10 16.12 -18.75
N ALA A 295 23.06 15.80 -20.04
CA ALA A 295 23.20 16.81 -21.10
C ALA A 295 22.02 17.80 -21.16
N ALA A 296 20.82 17.39 -20.76
CA ALA A 296 19.65 18.28 -20.71
C ALA A 296 19.63 19.21 -19.49
N THR A 297 20.49 18.99 -18.48
CA THR A 297 20.64 19.87 -17.31
C THR A 297 21.78 20.88 -17.46
N GLU A 298 22.61 20.75 -18.49
CA GLU A 298 23.73 21.67 -18.81
C GLU A 298 23.40 22.63 -19.96
N ALA A 299 22.21 22.52 -20.56
CA ALA A 299 21.67 23.39 -21.61
C ALA A 299 20.55 24.30 -21.06
#